data_a7149dae1eb40f62910175e10c83f0bf
#
_entry.id   a7149dae1eb40f62910175e10c83f0bf
#
_cell.length_a   1.000
_cell.length_b   1.000
_cell.length_c   1.000
_cell.angle_alpha   90.00
_cell.angle_beta   90.00
_cell.angle_gamma   90.00
#
_symmetry.space_group_name_H-M   'P 1'
#
loop_
_entity.id
_entity.type
_entity.pdbx_description
1 polymer ?
#
loop_
_entity_poly.entity_id
_entity_poly.type
_entity_poly.pdbx_seq_one_letter_code
_entity_poly.pdbx_strand_id
1 'polypeptide(L)'
;MDARRQSYICHVIDIRKEISDSLKKLGKYVVFLFLSAFFTSLWIGQLRYQSEGSRLSSDILSSDAFRRQKISEDVMDVICDMDQPGSMLAVYWLESDFGQEPGPASEEEILSARKRWERAKGWGTYLSACQAVWDDLQYFPVAESTDDSRLSVSYEDSWMFDRSYGGERGHEGTDVMPSVDERGLFPVVSMTDGVVENKGWLELGGYRLGIRGPHGAYFYYAHLDSYADIEEGDQVKAGDLLGFMGDSGYGKEEGTKGKFPVHLHMGIYLYENGEEISINPYPALKYVEEHTVSTFKGQ
;
A
#
# COMPACT_ATOMS: atom_id res chain seq x y z
N MET A 1 -78.61 41.00 -22.73
CA MET A 1 -77.22 40.65 -22.39
C MET A 1 -76.70 39.79 -23.52
N ASP A 2 -75.65 40.25 -24.20
CA ASP A 2 -75.27 40.00 -25.59
C ASP A 2 -74.75 38.60 -25.85
N ALA A 3 -75.33 37.87 -26.79
CA ALA A 3 -74.92 36.49 -27.19
C ALA A 3 -73.43 36.43 -27.54
N ARG A 4 -72.79 37.50 -27.99
CA ARG A 4 -71.34 37.59 -28.26
C ARG A 4 -70.49 37.50 -26.97
N ARG A 5 -70.99 38.04 -25.87
CA ARG A 5 -70.29 37.99 -24.56
C ARG A 5 -70.33 36.61 -23.98
N GLN A 6 -71.36 35.86 -24.19
CA GLN A 6 -71.55 34.48 -23.73
C GLN A 6 -70.69 33.52 -24.55
N SER A 7 -70.56 33.71 -25.85
CA SER A 7 -69.66 32.93 -26.71
C SER A 7 -68.17 33.18 -26.35
N TYR A 8 -67.84 34.43 -26.06
CA TYR A 8 -66.43 34.73 -25.64
C TYR A 8 -66.07 34.10 -24.30
N ILE A 9 -66.97 34.08 -23.33
CA ILE A 9 -66.77 33.47 -22.03
C ILE A 9 -66.59 31.93 -22.17
N CYS A 10 -67.41 31.25 -22.98
CA CYS A 10 -67.26 29.80 -23.26
C CYS A 10 -65.94 29.54 -23.92
N HIS A 11 -65.48 30.31 -24.88
CA HIS A 11 -64.21 30.09 -25.55
C HIS A 11 -63.02 30.28 -24.60
N VAL A 12 -63.05 31.27 -23.69
CA VAL A 12 -62.00 31.46 -22.68
C VAL A 12 -61.99 30.33 -21.66
N ILE A 13 -63.12 29.75 -21.31
CA ILE A 13 -63.18 28.58 -20.41
C ILE A 13 -62.60 27.35 -21.08
N ASP A 14 -62.88 27.13 -22.36
CA ASP A 14 -62.31 25.97 -23.11
C ASP A 14 -60.80 26.10 -23.26
N ILE A 15 -60.27 27.27 -23.59
CA ILE A 15 -58.82 27.51 -23.64
C ILE A 15 -58.16 27.25 -22.28
N ARG A 16 -58.75 27.70 -21.16
CA ARG A 16 -58.23 27.46 -19.82
C ARG A 16 -58.21 25.97 -19.48
N LYS A 17 -59.20 25.22 -19.88
CA LYS A 17 -59.30 23.78 -19.69
C LYS A 17 -58.23 23.04 -20.49
N GLU A 18 -58.03 23.41 -21.77
CA GLU A 18 -56.98 22.86 -22.62
C GLU A 18 -55.56 23.14 -22.06
N ILE A 19 -55.32 24.36 -21.59
CA ILE A 19 -54.05 24.73 -20.94
C ILE A 19 -53.87 23.92 -19.66
N SER A 20 -54.89 23.79 -18.82
CA SER A 20 -54.83 23.00 -17.58
C SER A 20 -54.51 21.52 -17.85
N ASP A 21 -55.15 20.93 -18.86
CA ASP A 21 -54.90 19.53 -19.22
C ASP A 21 -53.52 19.32 -19.86
N SER A 22 -53.04 20.28 -20.63
CA SER A 22 -51.68 20.29 -21.16
C SER A 22 -50.62 20.40 -20.05
N LEU A 23 -50.86 21.30 -19.06
CA LEU A 23 -49.96 21.40 -17.88
C LEU A 23 -49.96 20.14 -17.04
N LYS A 24 -51.11 19.47 -16.86
CA LYS A 24 -51.15 18.17 -16.17
C LYS A 24 -50.39 17.08 -16.92
N LYS A 25 -50.48 17.03 -18.26
CA LYS A 25 -49.71 16.13 -19.11
C LYS A 25 -48.23 16.43 -18.98
N LEU A 26 -47.83 17.72 -19.09
CA LEU A 26 -46.43 18.12 -18.90
C LEU A 26 -45.88 17.69 -17.52
N GLY A 27 -46.66 17.94 -16.45
CA GLY A 27 -46.29 17.49 -15.10
C GLY A 27 -46.03 15.97 -15.00
N LYS A 28 -46.88 15.16 -15.66
CA LYS A 28 -46.68 13.72 -15.73
C LYS A 28 -45.39 13.34 -16.49
N TYR A 29 -45.09 14.02 -17.58
CA TYR A 29 -43.83 13.80 -18.31
C TYR A 29 -42.62 14.20 -17.50
N VAL A 30 -42.66 15.31 -16.78
CA VAL A 30 -41.57 15.76 -15.90
C VAL A 30 -41.33 14.73 -14.78
N VAL A 31 -42.36 14.25 -14.10
CA VAL A 31 -42.28 13.22 -13.09
C VAL A 31 -41.70 11.92 -13.66
N PHE A 32 -42.18 11.52 -14.85
CA PHE A 32 -41.63 10.33 -15.53
C PHE A 32 -40.15 10.46 -15.86
N LEU A 33 -39.71 11.62 -16.34
CA LEU A 33 -38.28 11.88 -16.61
C LEU A 33 -37.44 11.85 -15.35
N PHE A 34 -37.92 12.44 -14.24
CA PHE A 34 -37.22 12.35 -12.95
C PHE A 34 -37.11 10.93 -12.45
N LEU A 35 -38.17 10.15 -12.49
CA LEU A 35 -38.15 8.74 -12.10
C LEU A 35 -37.24 7.92 -13.00
N SER A 36 -37.29 8.14 -14.31
CA SER A 36 -36.39 7.48 -15.26
C SER A 36 -34.92 7.79 -14.97
N ALA A 37 -34.58 9.08 -14.76
CA ALA A 37 -33.22 9.50 -14.41
C ALA A 37 -32.76 8.88 -13.08
N PHE A 38 -33.63 8.85 -12.07
CA PHE A 38 -33.35 8.22 -10.77
C PHE A 38 -33.09 6.72 -10.91
N PHE A 39 -33.95 5.97 -11.59
CA PHE A 39 -33.74 4.52 -11.81
C PHE A 39 -32.51 4.24 -12.68
N THR A 40 -32.25 5.08 -13.68
CA THR A 40 -31.03 4.96 -14.51
C THR A 40 -29.77 5.18 -13.66
N SER A 41 -29.78 6.19 -12.77
CA SER A 41 -28.69 6.45 -11.84
C SER A 41 -28.43 5.26 -10.89
N LEU A 42 -29.51 4.70 -10.31
CA LEU A 42 -29.40 3.50 -9.47
C LEU A 42 -28.84 2.30 -10.26
N TRP A 43 -29.28 2.12 -11.50
CA TRP A 43 -28.82 1.01 -12.34
C TRP A 43 -27.35 1.18 -12.77
N ILE A 44 -26.93 2.39 -13.10
CA ILE A 44 -25.52 2.69 -13.36
C ILE A 44 -24.68 2.42 -12.10
N GLY A 45 -25.14 2.83 -10.91
CA GLY A 45 -24.51 2.50 -9.63
C GLY A 45 -24.38 1.00 -9.43
N GLN A 46 -25.45 0.24 -9.69
CA GLN A 46 -25.44 -1.22 -9.59
C GLN A 46 -24.50 -1.89 -10.61
N LEU A 47 -24.45 -1.39 -11.85
CA LEU A 47 -23.53 -1.89 -12.87
C LEU A 47 -22.08 -1.59 -12.53
N ARG A 48 -21.77 -0.40 -12.01
CA ARG A 48 -20.44 -0.07 -11.48
C ARG A 48 -20.06 -1.01 -10.37
N TYR A 49 -20.91 -1.17 -9.36
CA TYR A 49 -20.73 -2.10 -8.26
C TYR A 49 -20.43 -3.54 -8.73
N GLN A 50 -21.17 -4.05 -9.72
CA GLN A 50 -20.91 -5.39 -10.29
C GLN A 50 -19.63 -5.42 -11.12
N SER A 51 -19.26 -4.36 -11.81
CA SER A 51 -18.03 -4.30 -12.62
C SER A 51 -16.76 -4.15 -11.76
N GLU A 52 -16.85 -3.48 -10.63
CA GLU A 52 -15.76 -3.35 -9.67
C GLU A 52 -15.43 -4.67 -8.99
N GLY A 53 -16.44 -5.46 -8.58
CA GLY A 53 -16.26 -6.82 -8.06
C GLY A 53 -15.72 -7.85 -9.07
N SER A 54 -15.62 -7.49 -10.36
CA SER A 54 -15.03 -8.33 -11.40
C SER A 54 -13.62 -7.93 -11.81
N ARG A 55 -13.06 -6.86 -11.22
CA ARG A 55 -11.89 -6.14 -11.73
C ARG A 55 -10.56 -6.43 -11.03
N LEU A 56 -10.47 -7.43 -10.17
CA LEU A 56 -9.17 -7.88 -9.73
C LEU A 56 -8.47 -8.57 -10.91
N SER A 57 -7.78 -7.75 -11.71
CA SER A 57 -7.01 -8.25 -12.83
C SER A 57 -5.76 -8.99 -12.35
N SER A 58 -5.22 -9.87 -13.19
CA SER A 58 -4.00 -10.63 -12.88
C SER A 58 -2.75 -9.76 -12.68
N ASP A 59 -2.80 -8.52 -13.11
CA ASP A 59 -1.71 -7.55 -13.07
C ASP A 59 -1.87 -6.48 -11.97
N ILE A 60 -2.88 -6.65 -11.08
CA ILE A 60 -3.12 -5.70 -9.99
C ILE A 60 -1.88 -5.52 -9.09
N LEU A 61 -1.18 -6.61 -8.77
CA LEU A 61 -0.01 -6.61 -7.89
C LEU A 61 1.20 -5.89 -8.50
N SER A 62 1.34 -5.93 -9.83
CA SER A 62 2.40 -5.22 -10.55
C SER A 62 2.06 -3.76 -10.87
N SER A 63 0.83 -3.30 -10.56
CA SER A 63 0.43 -1.92 -10.78
C SER A 63 1.20 -0.95 -9.87
N ASP A 64 1.54 0.22 -10.39
CA ASP A 64 2.20 1.27 -9.60
C ASP A 64 1.39 1.68 -8.38
N ALA A 65 0.06 1.62 -8.47
CA ALA A 65 -0.85 1.95 -7.39
C ALA A 65 -0.70 0.98 -6.22
N PHE A 66 -0.71 -0.34 -6.48
CA PHE A 66 -0.49 -1.36 -5.46
C PHE A 66 0.93 -1.32 -4.90
N ARG A 67 1.95 -1.27 -5.78
CA ARG A 67 3.37 -1.26 -5.38
C ARG A 67 3.73 -0.08 -4.47
N ARG A 68 3.06 1.04 -4.61
CA ARG A 68 3.28 2.26 -3.80
C ARG A 68 2.81 2.12 -2.35
N GLN A 69 1.88 1.22 -2.03
CA GLN A 69 1.35 0.94 -0.69
C GLN A 69 0.90 2.21 0.06
N LYS A 70 0.28 3.16 -0.65
CA LYS A 70 -0.10 4.45 -0.06
C LYS A 70 -1.18 4.28 1.01
N ILE A 71 -0.90 4.79 2.21
CA ILE A 71 -1.81 4.76 3.38
C ILE A 71 -1.93 6.20 3.89
N SER A 72 -3.14 6.61 4.28
CA SER A 72 -3.37 7.89 4.98
C SER A 72 -2.93 7.79 6.44
N GLU A 73 -2.60 8.93 7.05
CA GLU A 73 -2.23 8.99 8.48
C GLU A 73 -3.33 8.39 9.37
N ASP A 74 -4.60 8.74 9.14
CA ASP A 74 -5.74 8.21 9.91
C ASP A 74 -5.83 6.68 9.86
N VAL A 75 -5.50 6.06 8.72
CA VAL A 75 -5.50 4.59 8.58
C VAL A 75 -4.25 3.99 9.21
N MET A 76 -3.10 4.64 9.10
CA MET A 76 -1.88 4.22 9.77
C MET A 76 -2.09 4.16 11.29
N ASP A 77 -2.69 5.19 11.89
CA ASP A 77 -3.00 5.24 13.32
C ASP A 77 -3.89 4.05 13.77
N VAL A 78 -4.84 3.65 12.92
CA VAL A 78 -5.71 2.49 13.22
C VAL A 78 -4.96 1.17 13.14
N ILE A 79 -4.09 0.98 12.14
CA ILE A 79 -3.40 -0.31 11.93
C ILE A 79 -2.21 -0.51 12.86
N CYS A 80 -1.61 0.55 13.42
CA CYS A 80 -0.47 0.44 14.33
C CYS A 80 -0.77 -0.43 15.57
N ASP A 81 -2.03 -0.52 15.98
CA ASP A 81 -2.48 -1.37 17.09
C ASP A 81 -2.92 -2.78 16.65
N MET A 82 -2.76 -3.14 15.38
CA MET A 82 -3.20 -4.43 14.80
C MET A 82 -2.03 -5.37 14.53
N ASP A 83 -2.08 -6.60 15.02
CA ASP A 83 -1.05 -7.61 14.74
C ASP A 83 -1.03 -8.10 13.28
N GLN A 84 -2.13 -8.01 12.56
CA GLN A 84 -2.27 -8.54 11.19
C GLN A 84 -3.15 -7.61 10.33
N PRO A 85 -2.62 -6.45 9.91
CA PRO A 85 -3.39 -5.43 9.21
C PRO A 85 -3.65 -5.75 7.73
N GLY A 86 -2.97 -6.75 7.14
CA GLY A 86 -3.02 -7.05 5.72
C GLY A 86 -4.43 -7.26 5.15
N SER A 87 -5.31 -7.92 5.93
CA SER A 87 -6.71 -8.12 5.50
C SER A 87 -7.53 -6.84 5.49
N MET A 88 -7.29 -5.92 6.42
CA MET A 88 -7.92 -4.60 6.47
C MET A 88 -7.42 -3.73 5.32
N LEU A 89 -6.10 -3.68 5.14
CA LEU A 89 -5.45 -2.90 4.08
C LEU A 89 -5.86 -3.37 2.69
N ALA A 90 -6.02 -4.68 2.48
CA ALA A 90 -6.51 -5.22 1.22
C ALA A 90 -7.87 -4.62 0.82
N VAL A 91 -8.79 -4.49 1.76
CA VAL A 91 -10.10 -3.88 1.53
C VAL A 91 -9.97 -2.36 1.36
N TYR A 92 -9.21 -1.71 2.25
CA TYR A 92 -9.00 -0.26 2.22
C TYR A 92 -8.50 0.21 0.85
N TRP A 93 -7.47 -0.42 0.30
CA TRP A 93 -6.91 -0.01 -0.99
C TRP A 93 -7.89 -0.17 -2.15
N LEU A 94 -8.70 -1.23 -2.17
CA LEU A 94 -9.71 -1.41 -3.23
C LEU A 94 -10.87 -0.42 -3.12
N GLU A 95 -11.24 -0.02 -1.91
CA GLU A 95 -12.33 0.95 -1.68
C GLU A 95 -11.86 2.41 -1.81
N SER A 96 -10.55 2.67 -1.62
CA SER A 96 -9.96 4.01 -1.70
C SER A 96 -9.22 4.28 -3.02
N ASP A 97 -9.37 3.42 -4.03
CA ASP A 97 -8.55 3.47 -5.24
C ASP A 97 -7.04 3.59 -4.91
N PHE A 98 -6.55 2.67 -4.08
CA PHE A 98 -5.17 2.63 -3.58
C PHE A 98 -4.73 3.92 -2.86
N GLY A 99 -5.60 4.47 -2.04
CA GLY A 99 -5.32 5.66 -1.23
C GLY A 99 -5.35 6.98 -2.02
N GLN A 100 -5.98 6.99 -3.20
CA GLN A 100 -6.22 8.19 -3.99
C GLN A 100 -7.53 8.88 -3.58
N GLU A 101 -8.52 8.11 -3.10
CA GLU A 101 -9.81 8.59 -2.62
C GLU A 101 -9.99 8.22 -1.13
N PRO A 102 -10.92 8.86 -0.41
CA PRO A 102 -11.27 8.44 0.95
C PRO A 102 -11.77 7.00 0.97
N GLY A 103 -11.17 6.19 1.84
CA GLY A 103 -11.56 4.80 2.05
C GLY A 103 -12.60 4.63 3.17
N PRO A 104 -12.98 3.38 3.50
CA PRO A 104 -13.86 3.08 4.60
C PRO A 104 -13.25 3.58 5.92
N ALA A 105 -14.08 4.24 6.74
CA ALA A 105 -13.66 4.87 7.99
C ALA A 105 -14.03 4.04 9.25
N SER A 106 -14.73 2.91 9.08
CA SER A 106 -15.16 2.07 10.20
C SER A 106 -14.97 0.59 9.91
N GLU A 107 -14.84 -0.21 10.97
CA GLU A 107 -14.75 -1.67 10.89
C GLU A 107 -15.98 -2.28 10.19
N GLU A 108 -17.19 -1.74 10.42
CA GLU A 108 -18.42 -2.21 9.78
C GLU A 108 -18.37 -2.01 8.26
N GLU A 109 -17.89 -0.86 7.80
CA GLU A 109 -17.72 -0.57 6.37
C GLU A 109 -16.70 -1.50 5.74
N ILE A 110 -15.56 -1.75 6.40
CA ILE A 110 -14.54 -2.71 5.95
C ILE A 110 -15.11 -4.12 5.86
N LEU A 111 -15.81 -4.61 6.88
CA LEU A 111 -16.41 -5.94 6.86
C LEU A 111 -17.48 -6.08 5.77
N SER A 112 -18.26 -5.03 5.54
CA SER A 112 -19.26 -5.00 4.47
C SER A 112 -18.61 -5.04 3.08
N ALA A 113 -17.56 -4.23 2.87
CA ALA A 113 -16.80 -4.20 1.63
C ALA A 113 -16.09 -5.53 1.37
N ARG A 114 -15.45 -6.11 2.39
CA ARG A 114 -14.81 -7.42 2.31
C ARG A 114 -15.72 -8.51 1.75
N LYS A 115 -16.98 -8.58 2.21
CA LYS A 115 -17.96 -9.56 1.70
C LYS A 115 -18.25 -9.43 0.20
N ARG A 116 -18.05 -8.23 -0.36
CA ARG A 116 -18.17 -7.98 -1.81
C ARG A 116 -16.95 -8.52 -2.54
N TRP A 117 -15.75 -8.16 -2.06
CA TRP A 117 -14.48 -8.49 -2.68
C TRP A 117 -14.14 -9.98 -2.60
N GLU A 118 -14.55 -10.69 -1.54
CA GLU A 118 -14.37 -12.16 -1.40
C GLU A 118 -14.98 -12.97 -2.56
N ARG A 119 -15.90 -12.38 -3.31
CA ARG A 119 -16.52 -13.00 -4.50
C ARG A 119 -15.79 -12.67 -5.80
N ALA A 120 -14.85 -11.73 -5.76
CA ALA A 120 -14.12 -11.31 -6.94
C ALA A 120 -13.09 -12.38 -7.34
N LYS A 121 -12.98 -12.64 -8.65
CA LYS A 121 -11.90 -13.48 -9.17
C LYS A 121 -10.55 -12.81 -8.87
N GLY A 122 -9.60 -13.55 -8.32
CA GLY A 122 -8.28 -13.04 -7.94
C GLY A 122 -8.19 -12.50 -6.51
N TRP A 123 -9.31 -12.41 -5.77
CA TRP A 123 -9.31 -11.93 -4.37
C TRP A 123 -8.30 -12.69 -3.49
N GLY A 124 -8.26 -14.02 -3.57
CA GLY A 124 -7.36 -14.84 -2.74
C GLY A 124 -5.89 -14.47 -2.97
N THR A 125 -5.45 -14.37 -4.22
CA THR A 125 -4.08 -13.97 -4.56
C THR A 125 -3.76 -12.55 -4.07
N TYR A 126 -4.66 -11.60 -4.31
CA TYR A 126 -4.51 -10.22 -3.87
C TYR A 126 -4.45 -10.11 -2.33
N LEU A 127 -5.36 -10.78 -1.62
CA LEU A 127 -5.36 -10.82 -0.15
C LEU A 127 -4.07 -11.44 0.40
N SER A 128 -3.63 -12.57 -0.16
CA SER A 128 -2.39 -13.22 0.25
C SER A 128 -1.16 -12.32 0.03
N ALA A 129 -1.14 -11.54 -1.03
CA ALA A 129 -0.07 -10.57 -1.28
C ALA A 129 -0.07 -9.44 -0.23
N CYS A 130 -1.23 -8.90 0.13
CA CYS A 130 -1.33 -7.91 1.20
C CYS A 130 -0.88 -8.48 2.54
N GLN A 131 -1.31 -9.70 2.87
CA GLN A 131 -0.91 -10.38 4.10
C GLN A 131 0.59 -10.68 4.12
N ALA A 132 1.18 -11.10 3.00
CA ALA A 132 2.61 -11.36 2.91
C ALA A 132 3.47 -10.13 3.23
N VAL A 133 3.04 -8.95 2.79
CA VAL A 133 3.77 -7.70 3.06
C VAL A 133 3.60 -7.24 4.52
N TRP A 134 2.42 -7.45 5.12
CA TRP A 134 2.03 -6.74 6.35
C TRP A 134 1.88 -7.63 7.59
N ASP A 135 1.40 -8.86 7.45
CA ASP A 135 1.03 -9.66 8.62
C ASP A 135 2.23 -10.31 9.32
N ASP A 136 3.41 -10.32 8.68
CA ASP A 136 4.65 -10.85 9.26
C ASP A 136 5.49 -9.78 9.98
N LEU A 137 5.19 -8.49 9.80
CA LEU A 137 5.97 -7.38 10.33
C LEU A 137 5.88 -7.30 11.86
N GLN A 138 7.03 -7.24 12.55
CA GLN A 138 7.10 -7.20 14.01
C GLN A 138 8.05 -6.12 14.53
N TYR A 139 9.21 -5.91 13.90
CA TYR A 139 10.23 -4.97 14.38
C TYR A 139 10.74 -4.05 13.27
N PHE A 140 11.16 -2.86 13.68
CA PHE A 140 11.93 -1.96 12.84
C PHE A 140 13.32 -2.57 12.57
N PRO A 141 13.88 -2.46 11.32
CA PRO A 141 15.05 -3.22 10.90
C PRO A 141 16.38 -2.76 11.52
N VAL A 142 16.40 -1.70 12.30
CA VAL A 142 17.60 -1.19 12.99
C VAL A 142 17.33 -1.15 14.48
N ALA A 143 18.22 -1.81 15.26
CA ALA A 143 18.08 -1.81 16.70
C ALA A 143 18.40 -0.43 17.31
N GLU A 144 17.67 -0.06 18.37
CA GLU A 144 17.85 1.20 19.07
C GLU A 144 18.95 1.10 20.14
N SER A 145 19.79 2.13 20.26
CA SER A 145 20.80 2.22 21.31
C SER A 145 20.16 2.63 22.64
N THR A 146 20.37 1.81 23.68
CA THR A 146 19.95 2.13 25.04
C THR A 146 20.93 3.00 25.80
N ASP A 147 22.19 3.04 25.35
CA ASP A 147 23.30 3.70 26.04
C ASP A 147 23.60 5.10 25.49
N ASP A 148 23.27 5.36 24.22
CA ASP A 148 23.55 6.63 23.56
C ASP A 148 22.37 7.08 22.66
N SER A 149 21.55 7.95 23.18
CA SER A 149 20.39 8.53 22.47
C SER A 149 20.75 9.38 21.24
N ARG A 150 22.05 9.66 21.00
CA ARG A 150 22.51 10.33 19.79
C ARG A 150 22.59 9.37 18.61
N LEU A 151 22.64 8.06 18.86
CA LEU A 151 22.58 7.02 17.84
C LEU A 151 21.13 6.78 17.45
N SER A 152 20.72 7.44 16.40
CA SER A 152 19.36 7.36 15.84
C SER A 152 19.43 7.14 14.33
N VAL A 153 18.32 6.83 13.73
CA VAL A 153 18.19 6.72 12.29
C VAL A 153 17.07 7.65 11.78
N SER A 154 17.12 7.94 10.48
CA SER A 154 16.08 8.71 9.79
C SER A 154 15.83 8.09 8.41
N TYR A 155 14.63 8.23 7.88
CA TYR A 155 14.28 7.76 6.55
C TYR A 155 13.13 8.59 5.97
N GLU A 156 13.03 8.58 4.65
CA GLU A 156 11.98 9.28 3.90
C GLU A 156 11.41 8.38 2.80
N ASP A 157 10.24 8.70 2.28
CA ASP A 157 9.68 7.99 1.12
C ASP A 157 10.46 8.36 -0.14
N SER A 158 11.52 7.59 -0.40
CA SER A 158 12.36 7.72 -1.58
C SER A 158 11.99 6.71 -2.70
N TRP A 159 10.79 6.11 -2.61
CA TRP A 159 10.30 5.15 -3.58
C TRP A 159 10.29 5.70 -5.00
N MET A 160 10.94 4.97 -5.92
CA MET A 160 11.08 5.31 -7.34
C MET A 160 11.82 6.63 -7.63
N PHE A 161 12.57 7.18 -6.66
CA PHE A 161 13.49 8.28 -6.94
C PHE A 161 14.57 7.83 -7.93
N ASP A 162 14.98 8.71 -8.83
CA ASP A 162 15.95 8.41 -9.86
C ASP A 162 17.30 7.99 -9.28
N ARG A 163 17.82 6.86 -9.74
CA ARG A 163 19.16 6.35 -9.44
C ARG A 163 19.95 6.23 -10.74
N SER A 164 21.17 6.74 -10.77
CA SER A 164 22.02 6.78 -11.99
C SER A 164 23.14 5.73 -11.98
N TYR A 165 23.55 5.20 -10.82
CA TYR A 165 24.59 4.18 -10.78
C TYR A 165 24.06 2.84 -11.32
N GLY A 166 24.81 2.26 -12.28
CA GLY A 166 24.40 1.02 -12.95
C GLY A 166 23.34 1.20 -14.03
N GLY A 167 23.01 2.44 -14.42
CA GLY A 167 21.98 2.80 -15.38
C GLY A 167 20.84 3.60 -14.75
N GLU A 168 20.00 4.19 -15.57
CA GLU A 168 18.78 4.89 -15.09
C GLU A 168 17.76 3.87 -14.59
N ARG A 169 17.36 4.00 -13.31
CA ARG A 169 16.37 3.13 -12.67
C ARG A 169 15.68 3.86 -11.52
N GLY A 170 14.48 3.41 -11.16
CA GLY A 170 13.83 3.85 -9.92
C GLY A 170 14.50 3.23 -8.69
N HIS A 171 14.38 3.89 -7.55
CA HIS A 171 14.77 3.37 -6.25
C HIS A 171 13.69 2.42 -5.72
N GLU A 172 13.89 1.13 -5.84
CA GLU A 172 12.94 0.11 -5.40
C GLU A 172 13.22 -0.32 -3.95
N GLY A 173 13.14 0.66 -3.03
CA GLY A 173 13.41 0.48 -1.61
C GLY A 173 13.27 1.77 -0.82
N THR A 174 13.67 1.70 0.44
CA THR A 174 13.82 2.85 1.35
C THR A 174 15.18 2.81 2.00
N ASP A 175 15.91 3.93 1.96
CA ASP A 175 17.22 4.06 2.61
C ASP A 175 17.02 4.57 4.05
N VAL A 176 17.48 3.78 5.02
CA VAL A 176 17.48 4.13 6.45
C VAL A 176 18.87 4.67 6.78
N MET A 177 18.94 5.98 7.03
CA MET A 177 20.18 6.73 7.24
C MET A 177 20.54 6.83 8.73
N PRO A 178 21.76 6.48 9.14
CA PRO A 178 22.20 6.62 10.52
C PRO A 178 22.57 8.07 10.84
N SER A 179 22.43 8.46 12.09
CA SER A 179 22.88 9.79 12.60
C SER A 179 24.42 9.95 12.60
N VAL A 180 25.15 8.85 12.55
CA VAL A 180 26.62 8.79 12.50
C VAL A 180 27.04 7.93 11.32
N ASP A 181 27.83 8.53 10.40
CA ASP A 181 28.33 7.85 9.19
C ASP A 181 29.52 6.92 9.54
N GLU A 182 29.25 5.85 10.28
CA GLU A 182 30.24 4.88 10.74
C GLU A 182 29.80 3.44 10.44
N ARG A 183 30.64 2.70 9.72
CA ARG A 183 30.41 1.29 9.36
C ARG A 183 30.42 0.39 10.59
N GLY A 184 29.53 -0.58 10.62
CA GLY A 184 29.50 -1.59 11.67
C GLY A 184 28.96 -1.09 13.01
N LEU A 185 28.50 0.17 13.10
CA LEU A 185 28.01 0.74 14.35
C LEU A 185 26.55 0.34 14.63
N PHE A 186 25.68 0.39 13.62
CA PHE A 186 24.23 0.16 13.78
C PHE A 186 23.88 -1.30 13.47
N PRO A 187 23.33 -2.06 14.45
CA PRO A 187 22.88 -3.42 14.22
C PRO A 187 21.62 -3.42 13.32
N VAL A 188 21.63 -4.33 12.35
CA VAL A 188 20.50 -4.62 11.49
C VAL A 188 19.82 -5.90 11.97
N VAL A 189 18.52 -5.85 12.22
CA VAL A 189 17.74 -6.98 12.75
C VAL A 189 16.63 -7.39 11.78
N SER A 190 16.16 -8.64 11.90
CA SER A 190 15.05 -9.11 11.08
C SER A 190 13.73 -8.41 11.45
N MET A 191 13.02 -7.89 10.45
CA MET A 191 11.67 -7.33 10.64
C MET A 191 10.64 -8.41 10.96
N THR A 192 10.89 -9.65 10.54
CA THR A 192 9.93 -10.76 10.55
C THR A 192 10.58 -12.05 11.04
N ASP A 193 9.78 -13.00 11.48
CA ASP A 193 10.16 -14.39 11.47
C ASP A 193 10.43 -14.83 10.03
N GLY A 194 11.28 -15.83 9.81
CA GLY A 194 11.46 -16.32 8.44
C GLY A 194 12.66 -17.24 8.26
N VAL A 195 13.03 -17.38 6.98
CA VAL A 195 14.21 -18.18 6.57
C VAL A 195 15.14 -17.29 5.78
N VAL A 196 16.45 -17.39 6.06
CA VAL A 196 17.49 -16.77 5.22
C VAL A 196 17.47 -17.43 3.85
N GLU A 197 16.87 -16.77 2.87
CA GLU A 197 16.75 -17.30 1.51
C GLU A 197 17.99 -17.02 0.68
N ASN A 198 18.59 -15.85 0.90
CA ASN A 198 19.78 -15.44 0.18
C ASN A 198 20.74 -14.67 1.09
N LYS A 199 22.04 -14.96 0.96
CA LYS A 199 23.16 -14.23 1.58
C LYS A 199 24.25 -14.05 0.55
N GLY A 200 24.99 -12.95 0.56
CA GLY A 200 26.18 -12.77 -0.28
C GLY A 200 26.24 -11.43 -0.99
N TRP A 201 27.14 -11.33 -1.95
CA TRP A 201 27.48 -10.12 -2.66
C TRP A 201 26.62 -9.88 -3.92
N LEU A 202 26.17 -8.65 -4.08
CA LEU A 202 25.62 -8.13 -5.35
C LEU A 202 26.33 -6.83 -5.74
N GLU A 203 26.54 -6.61 -7.04
CA GLU A 203 27.24 -5.41 -7.55
C GLU A 203 26.60 -4.11 -7.05
N LEU A 204 25.28 -4.02 -7.01
CA LEU A 204 24.56 -2.86 -6.53
C LEU A 204 24.36 -2.86 -5.01
N GLY A 205 23.86 -3.98 -4.46
CA GLY A 205 23.47 -4.08 -3.06
C GLY A 205 24.62 -4.38 -2.08
N GLY A 206 25.82 -4.69 -2.57
CA GLY A 206 26.94 -5.08 -1.72
C GLY A 206 26.68 -6.37 -0.95
N TYR A 207 27.11 -6.43 0.30
CA TYR A 207 26.73 -7.48 1.23
C TYR A 207 25.25 -7.36 1.55
N ARG A 208 24.47 -8.40 1.21
CA ARG A 208 23.02 -8.40 1.38
C ARG A 208 22.51 -9.68 1.99
N LEU A 209 21.39 -9.58 2.69
CA LEU A 209 20.59 -10.68 3.19
C LEU A 209 19.16 -10.54 2.69
N GLY A 210 18.50 -11.67 2.46
CA GLY A 210 17.08 -11.72 2.17
C GLY A 210 16.39 -12.75 3.04
N ILE A 211 15.34 -12.33 3.73
CA ILE A 211 14.53 -13.17 4.60
C ILE A 211 13.19 -13.43 3.93
N ARG A 212 12.83 -14.70 3.76
CA ARG A 212 11.49 -15.10 3.32
C ARG A 212 10.59 -15.21 4.53
N GLY A 213 9.62 -14.29 4.65
CA GLY A 213 8.62 -14.30 5.71
C GLY A 213 7.63 -15.46 5.59
N PRO A 214 6.89 -15.79 6.67
CA PRO A 214 5.93 -16.91 6.70
C PRO A 214 4.82 -16.81 5.64
N HIS A 215 4.32 -15.61 5.35
CA HIS A 215 3.31 -15.38 4.30
C HIS A 215 3.89 -15.19 2.89
N GLY A 216 5.24 -15.27 2.74
CA GLY A 216 5.90 -15.37 1.46
C GLY A 216 6.50 -14.09 0.88
N ALA A 217 6.41 -12.94 1.55
CA ALA A 217 7.18 -11.77 1.14
C ALA A 217 8.68 -11.99 1.40
N TYR A 218 9.50 -11.34 0.57
CA TYR A 218 10.95 -11.37 0.68
C TYR A 218 11.41 -9.99 1.18
N PHE A 219 12.01 -9.96 2.36
CA PHE A 219 12.55 -8.79 3.02
C PHE A 219 14.04 -8.69 2.75
N TYR A 220 14.48 -7.64 2.08
CA TYR A 220 15.82 -7.45 1.57
C TYR A 220 16.57 -6.38 2.35
N TYR A 221 17.73 -6.74 2.87
CA TYR A 221 18.62 -5.89 3.67
C TYR A 221 19.95 -5.78 2.95
N ALA A 222 20.32 -4.59 2.47
CA ALA A 222 21.51 -4.39 1.66
C ALA A 222 22.46 -3.32 2.21
N HIS A 223 23.63 -3.23 1.61
CA HIS A 223 24.76 -2.37 1.99
C HIS A 223 25.35 -2.68 3.36
N LEU A 224 25.20 -3.92 3.83
CA LEU A 224 25.75 -4.33 5.12
C LEU A 224 27.28 -4.18 5.15
N ASP A 225 27.84 -3.87 6.32
CA ASP A 225 29.28 -3.89 6.59
C ASP A 225 29.78 -5.33 6.84
N SER A 226 29.01 -6.07 7.62
CA SER A 226 29.25 -7.47 7.99
C SER A 226 27.96 -8.20 8.31
N TYR A 227 28.02 -9.53 8.26
CA TYR A 227 26.92 -10.41 8.67
C TYR A 227 27.05 -10.83 10.12
N ALA A 228 25.95 -11.16 10.76
CA ALA A 228 25.92 -12.00 11.95
C ALA A 228 26.31 -13.46 11.60
N ASP A 229 26.42 -14.33 12.60
CA ASP A 229 26.69 -15.76 12.41
C ASP A 229 25.43 -16.52 11.96
N ILE A 230 25.02 -16.26 10.71
CA ILE A 230 23.84 -16.86 10.06
C ILE A 230 24.17 -17.24 8.63
N GLU A 231 23.54 -18.31 8.12
CA GLU A 231 23.78 -18.87 6.79
C GLU A 231 22.45 -19.04 6.01
N GLU A 232 22.54 -19.22 4.70
CA GLU A 232 21.37 -19.55 3.87
C GLU A 232 20.72 -20.84 4.35
N GLY A 233 19.40 -20.80 4.52
CA GLY A 233 18.60 -21.90 5.08
C GLY A 233 18.33 -21.79 6.57
N ASP A 234 19.03 -20.94 7.30
CA ASP A 234 18.79 -20.73 8.72
C ASP A 234 17.43 -20.08 8.97
N GLN A 235 16.79 -20.50 10.07
CA GLN A 235 15.58 -19.85 10.57
C GLN A 235 15.96 -18.69 11.48
N VAL A 236 15.34 -17.55 11.26
CA VAL A 236 15.46 -16.36 12.09
C VAL A 236 14.13 -15.98 12.70
N LYS A 237 14.18 -15.34 13.86
CA LYS A 237 13.05 -14.70 14.51
C LYS A 237 13.08 -13.21 14.24
N ALA A 238 11.92 -12.59 14.26
CA ALA A 238 11.83 -11.15 14.27
C ALA A 238 12.67 -10.58 15.44
N GLY A 239 13.51 -9.59 15.15
CA GLY A 239 14.44 -9.02 16.10
C GLY A 239 15.81 -9.72 16.19
N ASP A 240 16.03 -10.87 15.55
CA ASP A 240 17.33 -11.50 15.48
C ASP A 240 18.33 -10.65 14.69
N LEU A 241 19.59 -10.61 15.16
CA LEU A 241 20.66 -9.87 14.51
C LEU A 241 20.99 -10.50 13.15
N LEU A 242 20.91 -9.70 12.09
CA LEU A 242 21.28 -10.10 10.73
C LEU A 242 22.70 -9.66 10.35
N GLY A 243 23.15 -8.54 10.89
CA GLY A 243 24.43 -7.95 10.57
C GLY A 243 24.52 -6.51 11.04
N PHE A 244 25.42 -5.76 10.42
CA PHE A 244 25.66 -4.35 10.77
C PHE A 244 25.57 -3.48 9.53
N MET A 245 25.03 -2.28 9.71
CA MET A 245 24.87 -1.27 8.66
C MET A 245 26.24 -0.84 8.10
N GLY A 246 26.32 -0.64 6.79
CA GLY A 246 27.54 -0.26 6.10
C GLY A 246 27.29 0.57 4.85
N ASP A 247 28.25 0.53 3.93
CA ASP A 247 28.25 1.20 2.63
C ASP A 247 28.86 0.31 1.54
N SER A 248 28.68 -1.01 1.68
CA SER A 248 29.16 -1.98 0.71
C SER A 248 28.30 -1.97 -0.56
N GLY A 249 28.92 -2.18 -1.72
CA GLY A 249 28.24 -2.21 -3.01
C GLY A 249 28.79 -1.20 -4.00
N TYR A 250 28.04 -0.99 -5.09
CA TYR A 250 28.43 -0.13 -6.22
C TYR A 250 29.79 -0.49 -6.77
N GLY A 251 30.06 -1.81 -6.90
CA GLY A 251 31.26 -2.35 -7.47
C GLY A 251 31.17 -3.84 -7.78
N LYS A 252 31.87 -4.26 -8.85
CA LYS A 252 31.91 -5.68 -9.29
C LYS A 252 32.73 -6.55 -8.35
N GLU A 253 33.72 -5.96 -7.70
CA GLU A 253 34.60 -6.64 -6.79
C GLU A 253 33.94 -6.73 -5.41
N GLU A 254 33.87 -7.95 -4.87
CA GLU A 254 33.33 -8.19 -3.54
C GLU A 254 34.11 -7.41 -2.49
N GLY A 255 33.40 -6.82 -1.52
CA GLY A 255 33.98 -5.97 -0.48
C GLY A 255 34.20 -4.52 -0.91
N THR A 256 33.75 -4.08 -2.10
CA THR A 256 33.76 -2.68 -2.48
C THR A 256 32.96 -1.85 -1.48
N LYS A 257 33.55 -0.81 -0.89
CA LYS A 257 32.98 0.10 0.11
C LYS A 257 33.37 1.57 -0.20
N GLY A 258 32.73 2.55 0.47
CA GLY A 258 33.09 3.96 0.40
C GLY A 258 32.64 4.70 -0.86
N LYS A 259 31.61 4.23 -1.52
CA LYS A 259 31.03 4.87 -2.71
C LYS A 259 29.88 5.82 -2.38
N PHE A 260 29.29 5.68 -1.22
CA PHE A 260 28.14 6.43 -0.72
C PHE A 260 28.16 6.42 0.81
N PRO A 261 27.39 7.31 1.50
CA PRO A 261 27.28 7.31 2.96
C PRO A 261 26.73 5.98 3.49
N VAL A 262 27.11 5.62 4.72
CA VAL A 262 26.55 4.45 5.42
C VAL A 262 25.03 4.54 5.49
N HIS A 263 24.35 3.48 5.13
CA HIS A 263 22.89 3.34 5.27
C HIS A 263 22.45 1.87 5.13
N LEU A 264 21.24 1.57 5.60
CA LEU A 264 20.56 0.32 5.27
C LEU A 264 19.60 0.59 4.11
N HIS A 265 19.80 -0.08 2.99
CA HIS A 265 18.78 -0.16 1.95
C HIS A 265 17.83 -1.29 2.27
N MET A 266 16.56 -0.96 2.54
CA MET A 266 15.49 -1.91 2.81
C MET A 266 14.59 -2.08 1.60
N GLY A 267 14.35 -3.33 1.17
CA GLY A 267 13.44 -3.70 0.10
C GLY A 267 12.39 -4.71 0.55
N ILE A 268 11.23 -4.71 -0.06
CA ILE A 268 10.19 -5.74 0.12
C ILE A 268 9.78 -6.21 -1.28
N TYR A 269 9.73 -7.52 -1.47
CA TYR A 269 9.40 -8.11 -2.76
C TYR A 269 8.39 -9.23 -2.61
N LEU A 270 7.46 -9.28 -3.55
CA LEU A 270 6.56 -10.40 -3.79
C LEU A 270 7.03 -11.19 -5.01
N TYR A 271 6.59 -12.43 -5.11
CA TYR A 271 6.89 -13.27 -6.26
C TYR A 271 5.59 -13.83 -6.83
N GLU A 272 5.25 -13.46 -8.04
CA GLU A 272 4.04 -13.94 -8.70
C GLU A 272 4.30 -14.28 -10.17
N ASN A 273 3.79 -15.44 -10.61
CA ASN A 273 3.91 -15.92 -12.00
C ASN A 273 5.36 -16.00 -12.52
N GLY A 274 6.35 -16.14 -11.63
CA GLY A 274 7.76 -16.19 -12.00
C GLY A 274 8.44 -14.82 -12.09
N GLU A 275 7.74 -13.76 -11.74
CA GLU A 275 8.25 -12.38 -11.73
C GLU A 275 8.35 -11.84 -10.30
N GLU A 276 9.41 -11.09 -10.04
CA GLU A 276 9.60 -10.36 -8.79
C GLU A 276 8.90 -9.00 -8.88
N ILE A 277 8.15 -8.66 -7.85
CA ILE A 277 7.39 -7.42 -7.75
C ILE A 277 7.90 -6.66 -6.53
N SER A 278 8.61 -5.56 -6.75
CA SER A 278 9.06 -4.67 -5.68
C SER A 278 7.90 -3.85 -5.10
N ILE A 279 7.89 -3.73 -3.78
CA ILE A 279 6.86 -3.03 -3.01
C ILE A 279 7.53 -1.91 -2.21
N ASN A 280 6.92 -0.73 -2.13
CA ASN A 280 7.42 0.38 -1.33
C ASN A 280 7.51 0.01 0.15
N PRO A 281 8.71 -0.03 0.75
CA PRO A 281 8.85 -0.41 2.16
C PRO A 281 8.50 0.73 3.13
N TYR A 282 8.44 1.98 2.66
CA TYR A 282 8.27 3.13 3.55
C TYR A 282 7.06 3.05 4.46
N PRO A 283 5.84 2.69 3.98
CA PRO A 283 4.69 2.55 4.87
C PRO A 283 4.83 1.39 5.87
N ALA A 284 5.48 0.29 5.47
CA ALA A 284 5.78 -0.83 6.36
C ALA A 284 6.76 -0.44 7.47
N LEU A 285 7.79 0.36 7.16
CA LEU A 285 8.71 0.92 8.15
C LEU A 285 7.98 1.86 9.13
N LYS A 286 7.05 2.67 8.65
CA LYS A 286 6.21 3.53 9.51
C LYS A 286 5.33 2.73 10.46
N TYR A 287 4.79 1.62 10.00
CA TYR A 287 3.96 0.72 10.84
C TYR A 287 4.74 0.12 12.01
N VAL A 288 6.01 -0.23 11.83
CA VAL A 288 6.85 -0.82 12.89
C VAL A 288 7.80 0.19 13.55
N GLU A 289 7.67 1.49 13.27
CA GLU A 289 8.63 2.52 13.71
C GLU A 289 8.83 2.55 15.24
N GLU A 290 7.75 2.35 15.99
CA GLU A 290 7.76 2.30 17.47
C GLU A 290 8.19 0.92 18.02
N HIS A 291 8.25 -0.11 17.18
CA HIS A 291 8.59 -1.48 17.57
C HIS A 291 10.07 -1.74 17.36
N THR A 292 10.92 -1.22 18.21
CA THR A 292 12.37 -1.36 18.12
C THR A 292 12.92 -2.43 19.06
N VAL A 293 14.01 -3.07 18.66
CA VAL A 293 14.81 -3.94 19.54
C VAL A 293 15.76 -3.07 20.36
N SER A 294 15.57 -3.02 21.68
CA SER A 294 16.32 -2.14 22.59
C SER A 294 17.46 -2.90 23.28
N THR A 295 18.50 -3.31 22.57
CA THR A 295 19.65 -4.05 23.18
C THR A 295 21.00 -3.63 22.66
N PHE A 296 21.04 -2.61 21.84
CA PHE A 296 22.29 -2.13 21.25
C PHE A 296 23.11 -1.33 22.27
N LYS A 297 24.30 -1.86 22.64
CA LYS A 297 25.33 -1.09 23.34
C LYS A 297 26.27 -0.53 22.30
N GLY A 298 26.28 0.80 22.12
CA GLY A 298 27.29 1.47 21.31
C GLY A 298 28.68 1.03 21.79
N GLN A 299 29.48 0.40 20.92
CA GLN A 299 30.85 0.01 21.22
C GLN A 299 31.81 1.17 21.10
#